data_e665c1c131e4e99cbd08aae2153f533d
#
_entry.id   e665c1c131e4e99cbd08aae2153f533d
#
_cell.length_a   1.000
_cell.length_b   1.000
_cell.length_c   1.000
_cell.angle_alpha   90.00
_cell.angle_beta   90.00
_cell.angle_gamma   90.00
#
_symmetry.space_group_name_H-M   'P 1'
#
loop_
_entity.id
_entity.type
_entity.pdbx_description
1 polymer ?
#
loop_
_entity_poly.entity_id
_entity_poly.type
_entity_poly.pdbx_seq_one_letter_code
_entity_poly.pdbx_strand_id
1 'polypeptide(L)'
;MIVSIDVDAQKTFTPLCPDELPVNEGHLIVEELNAQAALADLRVMTKDAHHMAAKWLVDNPVDMLKPTGFSDADLTWVAHAMVGTRGYELLDGLPSVKEYDYCVWKGVDPELHPYGACFHDIEEKLSTGLIEWLRCQNTNMVIVGGLATDYCVKTTVLQLLKGGRWQVIVNEAA
;
A
#
# COMPACT_ATOMS: atom_id res chain seq x y z
N MET A 1 -7.56 -13.51 -15.99
CA MET A 1 -7.28 -13.91 -14.60
C MET A 1 -7.85 -12.87 -13.65
N ILE A 2 -8.25 -13.28 -12.46
CA ILE A 2 -8.67 -12.42 -11.34
C ILE A 2 -7.47 -12.30 -10.41
N VAL A 3 -7.12 -11.07 -10.03
CA VAL A 3 -6.00 -10.79 -9.11
C VAL A 3 -6.52 -10.10 -7.86
N SER A 4 -6.17 -10.60 -6.68
CA SER A 4 -6.40 -9.94 -5.39
C SER A 4 -5.18 -9.10 -5.02
N ILE A 5 -5.39 -7.87 -4.54
CA ILE A 5 -4.33 -6.99 -4.07
C ILE A 5 -4.60 -6.59 -2.62
N ASP A 6 -3.68 -6.97 -1.74
CA ASP A 6 -3.64 -6.56 -0.34
C ASP A 6 -2.78 -5.29 -0.25
N VAL A 7 -3.43 -4.13 -0.19
CA VAL A 7 -2.73 -2.84 -0.16
C VAL A 7 -2.29 -2.54 1.27
N ASP A 8 -0.98 -2.48 1.47
CA ASP A 8 -0.29 -2.00 2.67
C ASP A 8 -0.91 -2.55 3.99
N ALA A 9 -1.28 -3.83 3.99
CA ALA A 9 -1.87 -4.48 5.16
C ALA A 9 -0.79 -4.75 6.24
N GLN A 10 -0.22 -3.66 6.75
CA GLN A 10 0.91 -3.62 7.69
C GLN A 10 0.47 -3.16 9.09
N LYS A 11 1.24 -3.56 10.11
CA LYS A 11 0.96 -3.19 11.51
C LYS A 11 1.01 -1.69 11.77
N THR A 12 1.81 -0.94 11.00
CA THR A 12 1.93 0.53 11.06
C THR A 12 0.59 1.25 10.94
N PHE A 13 -0.30 0.73 10.08
CA PHE A 13 -1.62 1.32 9.83
C PHE A 13 -2.72 0.76 10.73
N THR A 14 -2.37 0.30 11.92
CA THR A 14 -3.32 -0.32 12.84
C THR A 14 -3.04 0.08 14.29
N PRO A 15 -3.99 -0.13 15.22
CA PRO A 15 -3.76 0.09 16.65
C PRO A 15 -2.65 -0.77 17.28
N LEU A 16 -2.06 -1.72 16.54
CA LEU A 16 -0.89 -2.48 16.97
C LEU A 16 0.39 -1.65 17.05
N CYS A 17 0.42 -0.52 16.33
CA CYS A 17 1.48 0.50 16.36
C CYS A 17 0.85 1.89 16.58
N PRO A 18 0.39 2.19 17.81
CA PRO A 18 -0.42 3.38 18.09
C PRO A 18 0.32 4.71 17.88
N ASP A 19 1.64 4.69 17.92
CA ASP A 19 2.49 5.88 17.74
C ASP A 19 2.83 6.17 16.26
N GLU A 20 2.38 5.29 15.33
CA GLU A 20 2.58 5.48 13.89
C GLU A 20 1.30 6.07 13.25
N LEU A 21 0.68 5.40 12.30
CA LEU A 21 -0.53 5.89 11.60
C LEU A 21 -1.73 4.96 11.79
N PRO A 22 -2.23 4.77 13.02
CA PRO A 22 -3.27 3.78 13.31
C PRO A 22 -4.62 4.14 12.69
N VAL A 23 -5.13 3.25 11.86
CA VAL A 23 -6.53 3.23 11.39
C VAL A 23 -7.34 2.41 12.38
N ASN A 24 -8.47 2.97 12.85
CA ASN A 24 -9.35 2.25 13.76
C ASN A 24 -9.80 0.92 13.13
N GLU A 25 -9.75 -0.16 13.93
CA GLU A 25 -10.10 -1.52 13.49
C GLU A 25 -9.27 -2.09 12.31
N GLY A 26 -8.26 -1.37 11.80
CA GLY A 26 -7.44 -1.80 10.67
C GLY A 26 -6.77 -3.17 10.84
N HIS A 27 -6.55 -3.64 12.06
CA HIS A 27 -6.03 -4.98 12.33
C HIS A 27 -7.06 -6.11 12.13
N LEU A 28 -8.35 -5.79 11.97
CA LEU A 28 -9.42 -6.77 11.80
C LEU A 28 -9.68 -7.18 10.35
N ILE A 29 -9.03 -6.52 9.38
CA ILE A 29 -9.28 -6.74 7.95
C ILE A 29 -8.72 -8.06 7.39
N VAL A 30 -7.93 -8.80 8.17
CA VAL A 30 -7.20 -10.00 7.71
C VAL A 30 -8.12 -11.07 7.15
N GLU A 31 -9.24 -11.34 7.82
CA GLU A 31 -10.21 -12.33 7.35
C GLU A 31 -10.83 -11.93 6.01
N GLU A 32 -11.14 -10.64 5.84
CA GLU A 32 -11.73 -10.09 4.62
C GLU A 32 -10.72 -10.10 3.46
N LEU A 33 -9.44 -9.81 3.72
CA LEU A 33 -8.37 -9.94 2.73
C LEU A 33 -8.15 -11.39 2.30
N ASN A 34 -8.22 -12.33 3.24
CA ASN A 34 -8.14 -13.75 2.92
C ASN A 34 -9.37 -14.24 2.15
N ALA A 35 -10.56 -13.73 2.48
CA ALA A 35 -11.80 -14.06 1.76
C ALA A 35 -11.77 -13.52 0.32
N GLN A 36 -11.32 -12.28 0.09
CA GLN A 36 -11.16 -11.75 -1.26
C GLN A 36 -10.13 -12.54 -2.09
N ALA A 37 -9.01 -12.94 -1.46
CA ALA A 37 -7.98 -13.73 -2.13
C ALA A 37 -8.48 -15.11 -2.56
N ALA A 38 -9.42 -15.71 -1.83
CA ALA A 38 -10.05 -16.98 -2.21
C ALA A 38 -10.89 -16.89 -3.50
N LEU A 39 -11.24 -15.69 -3.95
CA LEU A 39 -11.96 -15.44 -5.20
C LEU A 39 -11.03 -15.18 -6.39
N ALA A 40 -9.72 -15.11 -6.16
CA ALA A 40 -8.72 -14.73 -7.15
C ALA A 40 -7.86 -15.93 -7.59
N ASP A 41 -7.29 -15.81 -8.79
CA ASP A 41 -6.32 -16.78 -9.33
C ASP A 41 -4.91 -16.49 -8.79
N LEU A 42 -4.60 -15.21 -8.52
CA LEU A 42 -3.29 -14.72 -8.06
C LEU A 42 -3.49 -13.69 -6.95
N ARG A 43 -2.51 -13.61 -6.04
CA ARG A 43 -2.52 -12.67 -4.91
C ARG A 43 -1.27 -11.80 -4.90
N VAL A 44 -1.46 -10.49 -4.79
CA VAL A 44 -0.41 -9.47 -4.73
C VAL A 44 -0.44 -8.81 -3.35
N MET A 45 0.71 -8.51 -2.81
CA MET A 45 0.82 -7.59 -1.68
C MET A 45 1.53 -6.30 -2.07
N THR A 46 1.17 -5.22 -1.40
CA THR A 46 1.98 -3.99 -1.40
C THR A 46 2.39 -3.64 0.02
N LYS A 47 3.51 -2.95 0.16
CA LYS A 47 4.02 -2.46 1.45
C LYS A 47 4.63 -1.09 1.29
N ASP A 48 4.34 -0.20 2.23
CA ASP A 48 5.24 0.91 2.50
C ASP A 48 6.55 0.38 3.09
N ALA A 49 7.66 0.93 2.60
CA ALA A 49 9.00 0.50 2.98
C ALA A 49 9.90 1.74 3.12
N HIS A 50 9.63 2.53 4.15
CA HIS A 50 10.25 3.84 4.29
C HIS A 50 11.64 3.77 4.92
N HIS A 51 12.48 4.73 4.54
CA HIS A 51 13.84 4.89 5.04
C HIS A 51 13.85 5.87 6.22
N MET A 52 14.65 5.57 7.27
CA MET A 52 14.78 6.42 8.46
C MET A 52 15.31 7.85 8.18
N ALA A 53 15.92 8.07 7.02
CA ALA A 53 16.39 9.38 6.58
C ALA A 53 15.43 10.07 5.60
N ALA A 54 14.17 9.68 5.56
CA ALA A 54 13.17 10.27 4.68
C ALA A 54 13.00 11.78 4.99
N LYS A 55 12.95 12.61 3.94
CA LYS A 55 12.95 14.07 4.07
C LYS A 55 11.62 14.67 4.52
N TRP A 56 10.57 13.91 4.45
CA TRP A 56 9.20 14.29 4.84
C TRP A 56 8.88 13.95 6.31
N LEU A 57 9.81 13.35 7.05
CA LEU A 57 9.61 12.95 8.44
C LEU A 57 9.49 14.14 9.38
N VAL A 58 8.58 14.02 10.33
CA VAL A 58 8.46 14.90 11.50
C VAL A 58 8.35 14.07 12.78
N ASP A 59 8.87 14.62 13.88
CA ASP A 59 8.87 13.92 15.18
C ASP A 59 7.52 14.06 15.91
N ASN A 60 6.80 15.16 15.66
CA ASN A 60 5.58 15.45 16.39
C ASN A 60 4.35 15.29 15.48
N PRO A 61 3.33 14.51 15.90
CA PRO A 61 2.09 14.33 15.15
C PRO A 61 1.36 15.63 14.77
N VAL A 62 1.52 16.73 15.55
CA VAL A 62 0.92 18.03 15.23
C VAL A 62 1.55 18.71 14.00
N ASP A 63 2.70 18.21 13.57
CA ASP A 63 3.42 18.69 12.39
C ASP A 63 3.14 17.86 11.12
N MET A 64 2.31 16.82 11.21
CA MET A 64 1.84 16.07 10.06
C MET A 64 0.94 16.89 9.13
N LEU A 65 0.82 16.43 7.90
CA LEU A 65 -0.07 16.96 6.86
C LEU A 65 0.23 18.41 6.47
N LYS A 66 1.45 18.87 6.72
CA LYS A 66 1.92 20.18 6.26
C LYS A 66 2.67 19.99 4.94
N PRO A 67 2.54 20.95 3.99
CA PRO A 67 3.30 20.88 2.74
C PRO A 67 4.81 20.84 2.99
N THR A 68 5.51 19.93 2.35
CA THR A 68 6.99 19.82 2.44
C THR A 68 7.69 20.77 1.48
N GLY A 69 7.05 21.13 0.35
CA GLY A 69 7.65 21.83 -0.78
C GLY A 69 8.35 20.90 -1.79
N PHE A 70 8.36 19.58 -1.57
CA PHE A 70 8.87 18.60 -2.52
C PHE A 70 7.75 18.10 -3.46
N SER A 71 8.05 17.85 -4.74
CA SER A 71 7.07 17.37 -5.72
C SER A 71 6.57 15.96 -5.41
N ASP A 72 7.47 15.09 -4.96
CA ASP A 72 7.21 13.65 -4.79
C ASP A 72 7.13 13.20 -3.33
N ALA A 73 7.03 14.16 -2.41
CA ALA A 73 6.71 13.96 -1.00
C ALA A 73 5.95 15.21 -0.53
N ASP A 74 4.68 15.32 -0.90
CA ASP A 74 3.88 16.54 -0.78
C ASP A 74 3.57 16.96 0.65
N LEU A 75 3.40 15.99 1.56
CA LEU A 75 3.02 16.21 2.95
C LEU A 75 4.05 15.61 3.93
N THR A 76 4.12 16.22 5.11
CA THR A 76 4.89 15.70 6.24
C THR A 76 4.12 14.59 6.97
N TRP A 77 4.86 13.58 7.46
CA TRP A 77 4.33 12.44 8.22
C TRP A 77 5.26 12.07 9.38
N VAL A 78 4.71 11.49 10.44
CA VAL A 78 5.51 10.80 11.46
C VAL A 78 6.14 9.54 10.88
N ALA A 79 7.15 9.01 11.57
CA ALA A 79 7.77 7.74 11.20
C ALA A 79 6.71 6.62 11.18
N HIS A 80 6.61 5.91 10.07
CA HIS A 80 5.70 4.79 9.87
C HIS A 80 6.29 3.83 8.84
N ALA A 81 5.93 2.56 8.90
CA ALA A 81 6.39 1.51 7.99
C ALA A 81 7.92 1.52 7.73
N MET A 82 8.72 1.93 8.71
CA MET A 82 10.17 1.97 8.59
C MET A 82 10.73 0.56 8.46
N VAL A 83 11.55 0.34 7.42
CA VAL A 83 12.13 -0.99 7.14
C VAL A 83 12.85 -1.56 8.37
N GLY A 84 12.51 -2.79 8.74
CA GLY A 84 13.08 -3.49 9.88
C GLY A 84 12.39 -3.23 11.22
N THR A 85 11.35 -2.39 11.27
CA THR A 85 10.54 -2.17 12.48
C THR A 85 9.32 -3.09 12.54
N ARG A 86 8.66 -3.13 13.70
CA ARG A 86 7.39 -3.86 13.86
C ARG A 86 6.29 -3.31 12.95
N GLY A 87 6.22 -1.98 12.77
CA GLY A 87 5.23 -1.35 11.90
C GLY A 87 5.37 -1.78 10.45
N TYR A 88 6.58 -2.07 9.99
CA TYR A 88 6.85 -2.58 8.65
C TYR A 88 6.29 -3.98 8.40
N GLU A 89 6.03 -4.79 9.42
CA GLU A 89 5.55 -6.16 9.26
C GLU A 89 4.12 -6.20 8.71
N LEU A 90 3.81 -7.24 7.93
CA LEU A 90 2.41 -7.55 7.56
C LEU A 90 1.60 -7.92 8.80
N LEU A 91 0.28 -7.78 8.71
CA LEU A 91 -0.65 -8.22 9.74
C LEU A 91 -0.54 -9.73 9.94
N ASP A 92 -0.60 -10.15 11.20
CA ASP A 92 -0.59 -11.58 11.55
C ASP A 92 -1.85 -12.27 10.99
N GLY A 93 -1.68 -13.43 10.39
CA GLY A 93 -2.75 -14.19 9.70
C GLY A 93 -2.80 -13.97 8.19
N LEU A 94 -2.05 -13.03 7.63
CA LEU A 94 -1.78 -12.96 6.20
C LEU A 94 -0.68 -13.96 5.81
N PRO A 95 -0.60 -14.36 4.51
CA PRO A 95 0.50 -15.19 4.01
C PRO A 95 1.87 -14.53 4.26
N SER A 96 2.91 -15.34 4.36
CA SER A 96 4.28 -14.81 4.35
C SER A 96 4.60 -14.21 2.96
N VAL A 97 5.50 -13.23 2.90
CA VAL A 97 5.88 -12.53 1.66
C VAL A 97 6.18 -13.47 0.48
N LYS A 98 6.80 -14.62 0.75
CA LYS A 98 7.16 -15.61 -0.28
C LYS A 98 5.97 -16.40 -0.87
N GLU A 99 4.80 -16.27 -0.29
CA GLU A 99 3.57 -16.96 -0.71
C GLU A 99 2.68 -16.08 -1.59
N TYR A 100 3.04 -14.81 -1.77
CA TYR A 100 2.42 -13.92 -2.74
C TYR A 100 3.01 -14.10 -4.14
N ASP A 101 2.19 -13.99 -5.17
CA ASP A 101 2.62 -14.13 -6.58
C ASP A 101 3.41 -12.91 -7.07
N TYR A 102 3.13 -11.72 -6.50
CA TYR A 102 3.88 -10.49 -6.76
C TYR A 102 3.90 -9.60 -5.53
N CYS A 103 5.02 -8.91 -5.34
CA CYS A 103 5.24 -8.05 -4.18
C CYS A 103 5.72 -6.66 -4.63
N VAL A 104 5.09 -5.63 -4.09
CA VAL A 104 5.48 -4.23 -4.29
C VAL A 104 5.98 -3.65 -2.99
N TRP A 105 7.17 -3.04 -3.02
CA TRP A 105 7.67 -2.17 -1.96
C TRP A 105 7.73 -0.75 -2.50
N LYS A 106 7.00 0.18 -1.89
CA LYS A 106 6.97 1.58 -2.28
C LYS A 106 7.53 2.48 -1.19
N GLY A 107 7.89 3.72 -1.54
CA GLY A 107 8.49 4.66 -0.58
C GLY A 107 9.90 4.30 -0.13
N VAL A 108 10.63 3.50 -0.92
CA VAL A 108 11.99 3.05 -0.60
C VAL A 108 13.05 4.15 -0.74
N ASP A 109 12.79 5.15 -1.57
CA ASP A 109 13.64 6.32 -1.73
C ASP A 109 13.30 7.37 -0.66
N PRO A 110 14.27 7.90 0.10
CA PRO A 110 14.03 8.87 1.16
C PRO A 110 13.49 10.23 0.67
N GLU A 111 13.55 10.52 -0.61
CA GLU A 111 13.01 11.74 -1.23
C GLU A 111 11.57 11.60 -1.72
N LEU A 112 11.04 10.36 -1.78
CA LEU A 112 9.72 10.05 -2.33
C LEU A 112 8.75 9.62 -1.22
N HIS A 113 7.48 9.94 -1.40
CA HIS A 113 6.39 9.46 -0.55
C HIS A 113 5.16 9.12 -1.40
N PRO A 114 5.21 8.02 -2.19
CA PRO A 114 4.08 7.60 -3.00
C PRO A 114 2.94 7.05 -2.13
N TYR A 115 1.70 7.33 -2.52
CA TYR A 115 0.53 6.71 -1.90
C TYR A 115 0.11 5.44 -2.62
N GLY A 116 0.01 5.48 -3.95
CA GLY A 116 -0.43 4.35 -4.75
C GLY A 116 0.65 3.30 -5.01
N ALA A 117 0.22 2.06 -5.24
CA ALA A 117 1.10 0.93 -5.41
C ALA A 117 1.69 0.78 -6.83
N CYS A 118 1.19 1.51 -7.82
CA CYS A 118 1.63 1.33 -9.20
C CYS A 118 2.86 2.15 -9.59
N PHE A 119 3.22 3.17 -8.78
CA PHE A 119 4.36 4.05 -9.04
C PHE A 119 5.13 4.34 -7.75
N HIS A 120 6.43 4.62 -7.91
CA HIS A 120 7.31 5.02 -6.81
C HIS A 120 7.26 6.52 -6.50
N ASP A 121 6.60 7.32 -7.34
CA ASP A 121 6.50 8.77 -7.27
C ASP A 121 5.04 9.24 -7.42
N ILE A 122 4.75 10.44 -6.94
CA ILE A 122 3.41 11.04 -7.02
C ILE A 122 3.06 11.43 -8.47
N GLU A 123 4.04 11.82 -9.26
CA GLU A 123 3.86 12.23 -10.66
C GLU A 123 3.62 11.04 -11.62
N GLU A 124 3.60 9.81 -11.13
CA GLU A 124 3.32 8.58 -11.90
C GLU A 124 4.32 8.32 -13.05
N LYS A 125 5.61 8.60 -12.84
CA LYS A 125 6.69 8.42 -13.83
C LYS A 125 7.52 7.15 -13.61
N LEU A 126 7.71 6.73 -12.36
CA LEU A 126 8.56 5.61 -11.96
C LEU A 126 7.68 4.40 -11.62
N SER A 127 7.42 3.52 -12.59
CA SER A 127 6.61 2.31 -12.39
C SER A 127 7.21 1.37 -11.35
N THR A 128 6.36 0.78 -10.50
CA THR A 128 6.71 -0.35 -9.63
C THR A 128 6.72 -1.69 -10.36
N GLY A 129 6.28 -1.71 -11.62
CA GLY A 129 6.09 -2.92 -12.41
C GLY A 129 4.75 -3.60 -12.20
N LEU A 130 3.90 -3.15 -11.28
CA LEU A 130 2.62 -3.81 -10.98
C LEU A 130 1.67 -3.81 -12.19
N ILE A 131 1.50 -2.68 -12.87
CA ILE A 131 0.65 -2.57 -14.05
C ILE A 131 1.15 -3.49 -15.17
N GLU A 132 2.45 -3.49 -15.42
CA GLU A 132 3.10 -4.32 -16.43
C GLU A 132 2.94 -5.81 -16.10
N TRP A 133 3.12 -6.18 -14.84
CA TRP A 133 2.93 -7.55 -14.37
C TRP A 133 1.48 -8.01 -14.55
N LEU A 134 0.50 -7.20 -14.13
CA LEU A 134 -0.93 -7.49 -14.34
C LEU A 134 -1.29 -7.71 -15.81
N ARG A 135 -0.69 -6.92 -16.71
CA ARG A 135 -0.86 -7.10 -18.17
C ARG A 135 -0.26 -8.42 -18.65
N CYS A 136 0.94 -8.79 -18.17
CA CYS A 136 1.58 -10.07 -18.50
C CYS A 136 0.77 -11.27 -18.02
N GLN A 137 0.02 -11.13 -16.90
CA GLN A 137 -0.87 -12.17 -16.39
C GLN A 137 -2.21 -12.24 -17.15
N ASN A 138 -2.44 -11.41 -18.17
CA ASN A 138 -3.73 -11.32 -18.86
C ASN A 138 -4.88 -11.07 -17.88
N THR A 139 -4.67 -10.18 -16.91
CA THR A 139 -5.64 -9.81 -15.88
C THR A 139 -6.85 -9.15 -16.52
N ASN A 140 -8.06 -9.58 -16.12
CA ASN A 140 -9.33 -8.97 -16.54
C ASN A 140 -10.13 -8.41 -15.35
N MET A 141 -9.77 -8.77 -14.13
CA MET A 141 -10.38 -8.24 -12.91
C MET A 141 -9.34 -8.12 -11.80
N VAL A 142 -9.42 -7.04 -11.03
CA VAL A 142 -8.59 -6.80 -9.84
C VAL A 142 -9.51 -6.51 -8.67
N ILE A 143 -9.33 -7.24 -7.55
CA ILE A 143 -10.03 -7.00 -6.28
C ILE A 143 -9.03 -6.34 -5.35
N VAL A 144 -9.37 -5.19 -4.80
CA VAL A 144 -8.46 -4.36 -3.99
C VAL A 144 -9.05 -4.15 -2.59
N GLY A 145 -8.31 -4.49 -1.57
CA GLY A 145 -8.61 -4.18 -0.17
C GLY A 145 -7.32 -3.78 0.55
N GLY A 146 -7.42 -3.23 1.75
CA GLY A 146 -6.25 -2.86 2.57
C GLY A 146 -6.34 -1.48 3.20
N LEU A 147 -5.20 -0.91 3.54
CA LEU A 147 -5.06 0.31 4.33
C LEU A 147 -4.22 1.39 3.62
N ALA A 148 -4.51 2.69 3.82
CA ALA A 148 -5.81 3.17 4.30
C ALA A 148 -6.69 3.50 3.10
N THR A 149 -8.00 3.34 3.26
CA THR A 149 -8.99 3.45 2.17
C THR A 149 -8.92 4.78 1.42
N ASP A 150 -8.72 5.89 2.12
CA ASP A 150 -8.69 7.26 1.59
C ASP A 150 -7.32 7.72 1.03
N TYR A 151 -6.26 6.96 1.27
CA TYR A 151 -4.89 7.22 0.78
C TYR A 151 -4.40 6.13 -0.17
N CYS A 152 -3.77 5.09 0.37
CA CYS A 152 -3.09 4.09 -0.46
C CYS A 152 -4.05 3.25 -1.31
N VAL A 153 -5.18 2.81 -0.74
CA VAL A 153 -6.19 2.04 -1.49
C VAL A 153 -6.79 2.89 -2.61
N LYS A 154 -7.30 4.08 -2.27
CA LYS A 154 -7.88 5.02 -3.25
C LYS A 154 -6.91 5.33 -4.39
N THR A 155 -5.66 5.68 -4.07
CA THR A 155 -4.68 6.05 -5.10
C THR A 155 -4.33 4.84 -5.97
N THR A 156 -4.15 3.66 -5.38
CA THR A 156 -3.92 2.42 -6.12
C THR A 156 -5.06 2.11 -7.07
N VAL A 157 -6.32 2.22 -6.61
CA VAL A 157 -7.50 2.02 -7.45
C VAL A 157 -7.53 3.00 -8.64
N LEU A 158 -7.27 4.29 -8.41
CA LEU A 158 -7.23 5.29 -9.47
C LEU A 158 -6.12 5.02 -10.49
N GLN A 159 -4.95 4.56 -10.05
CA GLN A 159 -3.85 4.15 -10.92
C GLN A 159 -4.20 2.91 -11.74
N LEU A 160 -4.81 1.90 -11.11
CA LEU A 160 -5.26 0.69 -11.80
C LEU A 160 -6.30 0.98 -12.88
N LEU A 161 -7.25 1.88 -12.62
CA LEU A 161 -8.27 2.30 -13.61
C LEU A 161 -7.65 2.96 -14.85
N LYS A 162 -6.53 3.65 -14.71
CA LYS A 162 -5.76 4.22 -15.82
C LYS A 162 -4.86 3.16 -16.50
N GLY A 163 -4.40 2.17 -15.73
CA GLY A 163 -3.33 1.26 -16.10
C GLY A 163 -3.70 0.15 -17.09
N GLY A 164 -4.96 -0.25 -17.19
CA GLY A 164 -5.36 -1.38 -18.02
C GLY A 164 -6.85 -1.46 -18.34
N ARG A 165 -7.23 -2.55 -19.03
CA ARG A 165 -8.63 -2.82 -19.43
C ARG A 165 -9.28 -3.88 -18.55
N TRP A 166 -8.93 -3.92 -17.28
CA TRP A 166 -9.53 -4.79 -16.26
C TRP A 166 -10.67 -4.08 -15.52
N GLN A 167 -11.54 -4.87 -14.94
CA GLN A 167 -12.49 -4.38 -13.95
C GLN A 167 -11.77 -4.22 -12.60
N VAL A 168 -12.02 -3.13 -11.89
CA VAL A 168 -11.51 -2.92 -10.53
C VAL A 168 -12.69 -2.99 -9.56
N ILE A 169 -12.58 -3.87 -8.55
CA ILE A 169 -13.55 -4.03 -7.46
C ILE A 169 -12.83 -3.61 -6.18
N VAL A 170 -13.48 -2.77 -5.38
CA VAL A 170 -13.00 -2.39 -4.04
C VAL A 170 -13.73 -3.23 -3.01
N ASN A 171 -12.98 -3.89 -2.13
CA ASN A 171 -13.51 -4.58 -0.97
C ASN A 171 -13.66 -3.57 0.18
N GLU A 172 -14.86 -3.10 0.43
CA GLU A 172 -15.13 -2.12 1.49
C GLU A 172 -15.07 -2.70 2.91
N ALA A 173 -14.99 -4.02 3.04
CA ALA A 173 -14.86 -4.69 4.33
C ALA A 173 -13.38 -4.92 4.76
N ALA A 174 -12.44 -4.61 3.83
CA ALA A 174 -11.01 -4.80 4.04
C ALA A 174 -10.21 -3.53 3.81
#